data_178853d662b8a7872c6f7a0026b0f493
#
_entry.id   178853d662b8a7872c6f7a0026b0f493
#
_cell.length_a   1.000
_cell.length_b   1.000
_cell.length_c   1.000
_cell.angle_alpha   90.00
_cell.angle_beta   90.00
_cell.angle_gamma   90.00
#
_symmetry.space_group_name_H-M   'P 1'
#
loop_
_entity.id
_entity.type
_entity.pdbx_description
1 polymer ?
#
loop_
_entity_poly.entity_id
_entity_poly.type
_entity_poly.pdbx_seq_one_letter_code
_entity_poly.pdbx_strand_id
1 'polypeptide(L)'
;FGLCALLCTTSLVGCGSTALPDPTPAAVDSPVAGKKVAYIMQMAPSDIFQMWSQSAQETAEGLGMEYDAFFCGGSDAQWQDTISQCAAAGYDGLLLSHGGQNYAYTFLKDLLAQYPALKIVTFDTQFKDSSGQTQTLEGVTQFFQQDAQFAQLLLEYVCQQLYPDKVAAGEAVNILKVWVGPNFLSPFDRRQEGYAAYEEAGLIHTVETIGPSDFSNAEASMTTATLAKYQPGEIDAIWCCYDLYANGVYTALTQGGYDIPMVSVDICNGDIEKMARAGSPWKACATTNWNYNGEFGMRVLALEMAGDYDAIVDPMTGQTASWLELPTTVVTQDMVSGGDINVTNLDTVAGDSYTDRSWMPTTDWMASLLGD
;
A
#
# COMPACT_ATOMS: atom_id res chain seq x y z
N PHE A 1 6.33 7.32 81.61
CA PHE A 1 7.47 6.48 81.98
C PHE A 1 7.89 5.72 80.75
N GLY A 2 8.87 5.92 79.98
CA GLY A 2 10.28 6.18 80.18
C GLY A 2 11.02 4.93 79.82
N LEU A 3 11.79 4.87 78.79
CA LEU A 3 13.20 4.61 78.82
C LEU A 3 13.81 4.54 77.38
N CYS A 4 14.73 5.46 77.11
CA CYS A 4 15.69 5.39 76.02
C CYS A 4 16.63 4.18 76.17
N ALA A 5 16.91 3.48 75.09
CA ALA A 5 18.12 2.67 74.94
C ALA A 5 18.86 3.01 73.66
N LEU A 6 20.01 3.64 73.82
CA LEU A 6 20.97 3.99 72.77
C LEU A 6 21.71 2.69 72.39
N LEU A 7 21.72 2.32 71.13
CA LEU A 7 22.61 1.29 70.58
C LEU A 7 23.47 1.94 69.47
N CYS A 8 24.74 2.13 69.76
CA CYS A 8 25.78 2.44 68.81
C CYS A 8 26.07 1.23 67.93
N THR A 9 25.90 1.37 66.63
CA THR A 9 26.43 0.41 65.67
C THR A 9 27.50 1.13 64.81
N THR A 10 28.68 0.60 64.85
CA THR A 10 29.87 1.02 64.10
C THR A 10 29.65 0.76 62.62
N SER A 11 29.76 1.83 61.82
CA SER A 11 29.72 1.78 60.34
C SER A 11 31.09 1.32 59.84
N LEU A 12 31.12 0.17 59.18
CA LEU A 12 32.22 -0.24 58.30
C LEU A 12 32.11 0.55 56.99
N VAL A 13 33.07 1.42 56.73
CA VAL A 13 33.24 2.11 55.43
C VAL A 13 33.82 1.10 54.44
N GLY A 14 32.94 0.54 53.59
CA GLY A 14 33.35 -0.20 52.42
C GLY A 14 33.69 0.81 51.29
N CYS A 15 34.93 0.82 50.80
CA CYS A 15 35.28 1.50 49.55
C CYS A 15 34.58 0.76 48.40
N GLY A 16 33.40 1.24 48.05
CA GLY A 16 32.74 0.90 46.80
C GLY A 16 33.29 1.78 45.68
N SER A 17 33.92 1.15 44.70
CA SER A 17 34.27 1.79 43.44
C SER A 17 32.97 2.25 42.78
N THR A 18 32.69 3.55 42.78
CA THR A 18 31.64 4.14 41.97
C THR A 18 32.10 4.10 40.51
N ALA A 19 31.66 3.07 39.78
CA ALA A 19 31.67 3.13 38.32
C ALA A 19 30.88 4.38 37.91
N LEU A 20 31.50 5.25 37.16
CA LEU A 20 30.80 6.37 36.53
C LEU A 20 29.65 5.75 35.70
N PRO A 21 28.43 6.32 35.72
CA PRO A 21 27.41 5.86 34.80
C PRO A 21 27.96 5.99 33.38
N ASP A 22 27.70 4.97 32.55
CA ASP A 22 28.00 5.02 31.14
C ASP A 22 27.44 6.32 30.58
N PRO A 23 28.16 7.03 29.71
CA PRO A 23 27.65 8.25 29.11
C PRO A 23 26.33 7.91 28.40
N THR A 24 25.24 8.55 28.84
CA THR A 24 23.96 8.48 28.12
C THR A 24 24.25 8.83 26.67
N PRO A 25 23.88 8.00 25.68
CA PRO A 25 24.07 8.37 24.29
C PRO A 25 23.51 9.77 24.08
N ALA A 26 24.23 10.63 23.37
CA ALA A 26 23.74 11.95 23.04
C ALA A 26 22.40 11.76 22.32
N ALA A 27 21.36 12.46 22.79
CA ALA A 27 20.07 12.42 22.11
C ALA A 27 20.29 12.84 20.65
N VAL A 28 19.88 12.01 19.71
CA VAL A 28 19.95 12.36 18.28
C VAL A 28 18.88 13.42 18.05
N ASP A 29 19.30 14.60 17.60
CA ASP A 29 18.38 15.68 17.28
C ASP A 29 17.66 15.36 15.96
N SER A 30 16.35 15.26 15.98
CA SER A 30 15.55 15.14 14.79
C SER A 30 15.47 16.49 14.05
N PRO A 31 15.86 16.60 12.77
CA PRO A 31 15.73 17.84 12.01
C PRO A 31 14.27 18.22 11.73
N VAL A 32 13.33 17.29 11.99
CA VAL A 32 11.89 17.47 11.77
C VAL A 32 11.10 17.53 13.09
N ALA A 33 11.76 17.53 14.24
CA ALA A 33 11.08 17.62 15.54
C ALA A 33 10.18 18.86 15.63
N GLY A 34 8.94 18.65 16.09
CA GLY A 34 7.92 19.70 16.22
C GLY A 34 7.31 20.16 14.91
N LYS A 35 7.66 19.58 13.77
CA LYS A 35 6.98 19.78 12.50
C LYS A 35 5.58 19.17 12.53
N LYS A 36 4.62 19.87 11.93
CA LYS A 36 3.24 19.44 11.88
C LYS A 36 2.91 18.81 10.52
N VAL A 37 2.46 17.55 10.52
CA VAL A 37 2.16 16.80 9.30
C VAL A 37 0.73 16.26 9.32
N ALA A 38 0.15 16.07 8.14
CA ALA A 38 -1.14 15.43 7.99
C ALA A 38 -1.11 14.32 6.96
N TYR A 39 -1.77 13.21 7.29
CA TYR A 39 -2.19 12.19 6.32
C TYR A 39 -3.61 12.49 5.85
N ILE A 40 -3.81 12.63 4.53
CA ILE A 40 -5.11 12.97 3.96
C ILE A 40 -5.47 11.94 2.89
N MET A 41 -6.42 11.06 3.23
CA MET A 41 -6.95 9.99 2.39
C MET A 41 -8.25 10.43 1.71
N GLN A 42 -8.32 10.35 0.39
CA GLN A 42 -9.53 10.68 -0.38
C GLN A 42 -10.67 9.71 -0.07
N MET A 43 -10.36 8.42 0.15
CA MET A 43 -11.34 7.36 0.37
C MET A 43 -11.91 7.38 1.81
N ALA A 44 -12.94 6.55 2.02
CA ALA A 44 -13.44 6.25 3.36
C ALA A 44 -12.44 5.34 4.13
N PRO A 45 -12.46 5.36 5.47
CA PRO A 45 -11.60 4.47 6.25
C PRO A 45 -11.95 3.00 5.99
N SER A 46 -10.91 2.18 5.82
CA SER A 46 -10.96 0.72 5.76
C SER A 46 -9.89 0.15 6.70
N ASP A 47 -9.86 -1.17 6.91
CA ASP A 47 -8.82 -1.81 7.71
C ASP A 47 -7.41 -1.51 7.19
N ILE A 48 -7.21 -1.62 5.87
CA ILE A 48 -5.94 -1.32 5.19
C ILE A 48 -5.54 0.16 5.33
N PHE A 49 -6.47 1.07 5.06
CA PHE A 49 -6.16 2.51 5.15
C PHE A 49 -5.93 2.99 6.57
N GLN A 50 -6.53 2.32 7.56
CA GLN A 50 -6.24 2.57 8.97
C GLN A 50 -4.86 2.03 9.38
N MET A 51 -4.49 0.80 8.94
CA MET A 51 -3.13 0.28 9.12
C MET A 51 -2.08 1.23 8.56
N TRP A 52 -2.29 1.70 7.34
CA TRP A 52 -1.38 2.64 6.71
C TRP A 52 -1.29 3.96 7.49
N SER A 53 -2.45 4.55 7.87
CA SER A 53 -2.47 5.75 8.71
C SER A 53 -1.73 5.55 10.03
N GLN A 54 -1.88 4.38 10.65
CA GLN A 54 -1.21 4.05 11.91
C GLN A 54 0.31 3.97 11.74
N SER A 55 0.81 3.26 10.71
CA SER A 55 2.26 3.17 10.48
C SER A 55 2.88 4.52 10.10
N ALA A 56 2.15 5.38 9.38
CA ALA A 56 2.55 6.77 9.14
C ALA A 56 2.62 7.58 10.44
N GLN A 57 1.64 7.40 11.35
CA GLN A 57 1.62 8.05 12.66
C GLN A 57 2.81 7.62 13.53
N GLU A 58 3.02 6.31 13.66
CA GLU A 58 4.13 5.75 14.44
C GLU A 58 5.48 6.29 13.95
N THR A 59 5.65 6.40 12.63
CA THR A 59 6.85 6.99 12.02
C THR A 59 6.97 8.48 12.33
N ALA A 60 5.89 9.24 12.17
CA ALA A 60 5.89 10.68 12.46
C ALA A 60 6.23 10.96 13.92
N GLU A 61 5.57 10.26 14.86
CA GLU A 61 5.80 10.41 16.29
C GLU A 61 7.22 9.96 16.69
N GLY A 62 7.72 8.86 16.11
CA GLY A 62 9.09 8.37 16.31
C GLY A 62 10.15 9.39 15.87
N LEU A 63 9.85 10.19 14.86
CA LEU A 63 10.68 11.29 14.38
C LEU A 63 10.44 12.62 15.11
N GLY A 64 9.51 12.66 16.08
CA GLY A 64 9.19 13.85 16.87
C GLY A 64 8.27 14.86 16.18
N MET A 65 7.54 14.45 15.15
CA MET A 65 6.56 15.27 14.46
C MET A 65 5.17 15.20 15.12
N GLU A 66 4.34 16.23 14.91
CA GLU A 66 2.91 16.21 15.25
C GLU A 66 2.12 15.67 14.06
N TYR A 67 1.21 14.71 14.31
CA TYR A 67 0.50 14.00 13.26
C TYR A 67 -1.02 14.13 13.40
N ASP A 68 -1.69 14.43 12.29
CA ASP A 68 -3.15 14.37 12.15
C ASP A 68 -3.54 13.50 10.94
N ALA A 69 -4.69 12.82 11.01
CA ALA A 69 -5.21 12.00 9.92
C ALA A 69 -6.64 12.40 9.54
N PHE A 70 -6.90 12.44 8.23
CA PHE A 70 -8.20 12.80 7.65
C PHE A 70 -8.61 11.79 6.58
N PHE A 71 -9.88 11.36 6.63
CA PHE A 71 -10.51 10.51 5.63
C PHE A 71 -11.67 11.26 4.99
N CYS A 72 -11.67 11.38 3.67
CA CYS A 72 -12.60 12.24 2.93
C CYS A 72 -13.80 11.50 2.32
N GLY A 73 -14.00 10.23 2.65
CA GLY A 73 -15.20 9.47 2.34
C GLY A 73 -15.49 9.27 0.85
N GLY A 74 -14.47 9.37 -0.03
CA GLY A 74 -14.61 9.29 -1.48
C GLY A 74 -14.94 10.64 -2.14
N SER A 75 -14.89 11.75 -1.40
CA SER A 75 -15.23 13.08 -1.91
C SER A 75 -13.98 13.86 -2.34
N ASP A 76 -13.84 14.11 -3.63
CA ASP A 76 -12.79 14.96 -4.20
C ASP A 76 -12.83 16.39 -3.65
N ALA A 77 -14.03 16.94 -3.47
CA ALA A 77 -14.19 18.28 -2.92
C ALA A 77 -13.71 18.35 -1.45
N GLN A 78 -14.07 17.36 -0.63
CA GLN A 78 -13.62 17.28 0.75
C GLN A 78 -12.10 17.09 0.84
N TRP A 79 -11.51 16.30 -0.04
CA TRP A 79 -10.07 16.10 -0.11
C TRP A 79 -9.34 17.43 -0.40
N GLN A 80 -9.76 18.17 -1.42
CA GLN A 80 -9.19 19.48 -1.76
C GLN A 80 -9.39 20.51 -0.65
N ASP A 81 -10.58 20.56 -0.04
CA ASP A 81 -10.88 21.47 1.08
C ASP A 81 -10.01 21.16 2.31
N THR A 82 -9.85 19.88 2.67
CA THR A 82 -9.03 19.45 3.81
C THR A 82 -7.56 19.83 3.60
N ILE A 83 -7.02 19.58 2.40
CA ILE A 83 -5.65 19.97 2.04
C ILE A 83 -5.46 21.49 2.16
N SER A 84 -6.40 22.27 1.62
CA SER A 84 -6.35 23.72 1.68
C SER A 84 -6.41 24.25 3.11
N GLN A 85 -7.22 23.62 3.97
CA GLN A 85 -7.33 23.97 5.40
C GLN A 85 -6.03 23.64 6.16
N CYS A 86 -5.42 22.47 5.91
CA CYS A 86 -4.14 22.11 6.51
C CYS A 86 -3.03 23.08 6.10
N ALA A 87 -2.93 23.43 4.82
CA ALA A 87 -1.96 24.40 4.32
C ALA A 87 -2.15 25.78 4.98
N ALA A 88 -3.39 26.27 5.06
CA ALA A 88 -3.73 27.53 5.72
C ALA A 88 -3.50 27.51 7.24
N ALA A 89 -3.62 26.34 7.89
CA ALA A 89 -3.36 26.15 9.31
C ALA A 89 -1.87 26.02 9.64
N GLY A 90 -0.98 26.06 8.64
CA GLY A 90 0.46 26.06 8.81
C GLY A 90 1.08 24.68 9.03
N TYR A 91 0.50 23.63 8.44
CA TYR A 91 1.17 22.34 8.38
C TYR A 91 2.45 22.45 7.56
N ASP A 92 3.50 21.77 8.00
CA ASP A 92 4.80 21.73 7.32
C ASP A 92 4.83 20.72 6.17
N GLY A 93 4.08 19.62 6.32
CA GLY A 93 4.06 18.55 5.33
C GLY A 93 2.71 17.83 5.23
N LEU A 94 2.40 17.34 4.03
CA LEU A 94 1.18 16.58 3.73
C LEU A 94 1.54 15.27 3.04
N LEU A 95 1.08 14.16 3.61
CA LEU A 95 1.06 12.84 2.97
C LEU A 95 -0.34 12.60 2.41
N LEU A 96 -0.48 12.70 1.10
CA LEU A 96 -1.76 12.65 0.40
C LEU A 96 -1.98 11.28 -0.25
N SER A 97 -3.23 10.90 -0.45
CA SER A 97 -3.55 9.64 -1.09
C SER A 97 -4.81 9.70 -1.94
N HIS A 98 -4.77 9.01 -3.09
CA HIS A 98 -5.89 8.76 -4.01
C HIS A 98 -6.51 10.03 -4.62
N GLY A 99 -5.73 11.08 -4.81
CA GLY A 99 -6.17 12.28 -5.55
C GLY A 99 -6.51 11.96 -7.00
N GLY A 100 -7.60 12.53 -7.52
CA GLY A 100 -8.04 12.28 -8.89
C GLY A 100 -7.10 12.88 -9.94
N GLN A 101 -6.74 12.08 -10.95
CA GLN A 101 -5.80 12.47 -12.02
C GLN A 101 -6.27 13.66 -12.88
N ASN A 102 -7.57 13.95 -12.87
CA ASN A 102 -8.17 15.02 -13.66
C ASN A 102 -8.02 16.42 -13.02
N TYR A 103 -7.72 16.52 -11.72
CA TYR A 103 -7.60 17.80 -11.02
C TYR A 103 -6.35 17.94 -10.15
N ALA A 104 -5.78 16.83 -9.64
CA ALA A 104 -4.74 16.88 -8.61
C ALA A 104 -3.52 17.69 -9.02
N TYR A 105 -3.05 17.55 -10.26
CA TYR A 105 -1.91 18.32 -10.77
C TYR A 105 -2.12 19.84 -10.66
N THR A 106 -3.22 20.36 -11.22
CA THR A 106 -3.50 21.80 -11.22
C THR A 106 -3.73 22.30 -9.81
N PHE A 107 -4.52 21.57 -9.02
CA PHE A 107 -4.82 21.92 -7.64
C PHE A 107 -3.55 22.01 -6.77
N LEU A 108 -2.68 21.01 -6.79
CA LEU A 108 -1.45 21.00 -5.99
C LEU A 108 -0.42 22.01 -6.48
N LYS A 109 -0.34 22.26 -7.79
CA LYS A 109 0.49 23.31 -8.36
C LYS A 109 0.08 24.69 -7.86
N ASP A 110 -1.20 25.00 -7.85
CA ASP A 110 -1.73 26.27 -7.38
C ASP A 110 -1.56 26.43 -5.87
N LEU A 111 -1.70 25.31 -5.14
CA LEU A 111 -1.46 25.27 -3.67
C LEU A 111 0.00 25.58 -3.34
N LEU A 112 0.95 24.94 -4.01
CA LEU A 112 2.39 25.16 -3.78
C LEU A 112 2.83 26.58 -4.18
N ALA A 113 2.18 27.20 -5.17
CA ALA A 113 2.43 28.59 -5.50
C ALA A 113 2.03 29.54 -4.35
N GLN A 114 1.01 29.18 -3.56
CA GLN A 114 0.56 29.94 -2.39
C GLN A 114 1.35 29.60 -1.12
N TYR A 115 1.78 28.34 -0.98
CA TYR A 115 2.48 27.80 0.20
C TYR A 115 3.81 27.13 -0.20
N PRO A 116 4.81 27.90 -0.66
CA PRO A 116 6.04 27.33 -1.26
C PRO A 116 6.93 26.59 -0.26
N ALA A 117 6.72 26.72 1.05
CA ALA A 117 7.44 25.97 2.07
C ALA A 117 6.80 24.62 2.41
N LEU A 118 5.54 24.40 2.00
CA LEU A 118 4.82 23.16 2.25
C LEU A 118 5.46 22.01 1.47
N LYS A 119 5.66 20.86 2.13
CA LYS A 119 6.16 19.64 1.49
C LYS A 119 5.00 18.71 1.24
N ILE A 120 4.99 18.07 0.07
CA ILE A 120 3.90 17.18 -0.34
C ILE A 120 4.48 15.88 -0.89
N VAL A 121 4.04 14.78 -0.30
CA VAL A 121 4.23 13.43 -0.82
C VAL A 121 2.87 12.83 -1.14
N THR A 122 2.73 12.16 -2.29
CA THR A 122 1.46 11.55 -2.68
C THR A 122 1.61 10.08 -2.99
N PHE A 123 0.63 9.29 -2.56
CA PHE A 123 0.45 7.90 -2.94
C PHE A 123 -0.74 7.76 -3.92
N ASP A 124 -0.57 6.92 -4.94
CA ASP A 124 -1.62 6.62 -5.93
C ASP A 124 -2.33 7.86 -6.49
N THR A 125 -1.57 8.94 -6.67
CA THR A 125 -2.06 10.19 -7.24
C THR A 125 -1.25 10.49 -8.49
N GLN A 126 -1.64 9.94 -9.63
CA GLN A 126 -0.96 10.13 -10.90
C GLN A 126 -1.34 11.48 -11.51
N PHE A 127 -0.35 12.25 -11.92
CA PHE A 127 -0.57 13.47 -12.68
C PHE A 127 -0.56 13.19 -14.17
N LYS A 128 -1.56 13.71 -14.87
CA LYS A 128 -1.63 13.64 -16.34
C LYS A 128 -1.74 15.05 -16.93
N ASP A 129 -1.10 15.25 -18.05
CA ASP A 129 -1.27 16.47 -18.84
C ASP A 129 -2.56 16.42 -19.68
N SER A 130 -2.83 17.48 -20.42
CA SER A 130 -4.02 17.58 -21.28
C SER A 130 -4.05 16.58 -22.44
N SER A 131 -2.91 15.94 -22.75
CA SER A 131 -2.81 14.87 -23.75
C SER A 131 -2.97 13.47 -23.14
N GLY A 132 -3.10 13.38 -21.80
CA GLY A 132 -3.19 12.12 -21.06
C GLY A 132 -1.83 11.49 -20.75
N GLN A 133 -0.73 12.18 -21.02
CA GLN A 133 0.61 11.69 -20.68
C GLN A 133 0.91 11.91 -19.19
N THR A 134 1.53 10.92 -18.57
CA THR A 134 2.00 11.02 -17.18
C THR A 134 3.07 12.11 -17.06
N GLN A 135 2.97 12.91 -16.01
CA GLN A 135 3.92 13.97 -15.69
C GLN A 135 4.20 14.02 -14.19
N THR A 136 5.30 14.67 -13.82
CA THR A 136 5.65 15.00 -12.43
C THR A 136 5.35 16.46 -12.14
N LEU A 137 5.24 16.82 -10.86
CA LEU A 137 5.09 18.20 -10.38
C LEU A 137 6.28 18.55 -9.50
N GLU A 138 7.00 19.59 -9.83
CA GLU A 138 8.10 20.08 -9.00
C GLU A 138 7.60 20.41 -7.58
N GLY A 139 8.33 19.91 -6.57
CA GLY A 139 7.95 20.06 -5.16
C GLY A 139 6.95 19.02 -4.65
N VAL A 140 6.64 18.00 -5.46
CA VAL A 140 5.83 16.85 -5.05
C VAL A 140 6.57 15.55 -5.36
N THR A 141 6.80 14.74 -4.36
CA THR A 141 7.25 13.35 -4.55
C THR A 141 6.05 12.43 -4.59
N GLN A 142 5.96 11.63 -5.66
CA GLN A 142 4.88 10.68 -5.91
C GLN A 142 5.38 9.26 -5.67
N PHE A 143 4.63 8.45 -4.96
CA PHE A 143 4.93 7.02 -4.90
C PHE A 143 3.68 6.18 -5.20
N PHE A 144 3.94 4.97 -5.69
CA PHE A 144 2.92 4.06 -6.21
C PHE A 144 3.26 2.63 -5.82
N GLN A 145 2.29 1.76 -5.93
CA GLN A 145 2.52 0.33 -6.04
C GLN A 145 3.04 0.00 -7.45
N GLN A 146 3.69 -1.14 -7.62
CA GLN A 146 4.05 -1.64 -8.95
C GLN A 146 2.84 -2.25 -9.66
N ASP A 147 1.90 -1.41 -10.07
CA ASP A 147 0.62 -1.86 -10.63
C ASP A 147 0.74 -2.73 -11.87
N ALA A 148 1.69 -2.46 -12.75
CA ALA A 148 1.97 -3.32 -13.89
C ALA A 148 2.43 -4.71 -13.43
N GLN A 149 3.27 -4.77 -12.40
CA GLN A 149 3.77 -6.02 -11.86
C GLN A 149 2.69 -6.80 -11.11
N PHE A 150 1.72 -6.16 -10.46
CA PHE A 150 0.58 -6.87 -9.89
C PHE A 150 -0.13 -7.75 -10.92
N ALA A 151 -0.42 -7.20 -12.10
CA ALA A 151 -1.04 -7.96 -13.16
C ALA A 151 -0.15 -9.09 -13.65
N GLN A 152 1.15 -8.82 -13.84
CA GLN A 152 2.12 -9.81 -14.30
C GLN A 152 2.27 -10.96 -13.31
N LEU A 153 2.47 -10.68 -12.02
CA LEU A 153 2.64 -11.71 -10.98
C LEU A 153 1.42 -12.63 -10.87
N LEU A 154 0.21 -12.06 -10.95
CA LEU A 154 -1.02 -12.86 -10.91
C LEU A 154 -1.18 -13.72 -12.16
N LEU A 155 -0.85 -13.21 -13.35
CA LEU A 155 -0.90 -13.97 -14.58
C LEU A 155 0.22 -15.01 -14.65
N GLU A 156 1.40 -14.69 -14.10
CA GLU A 156 2.47 -15.68 -13.92
C GLU A 156 2.00 -16.83 -13.02
N TYR A 157 1.38 -16.53 -11.88
CA TYR A 157 0.80 -17.53 -10.99
C TYR A 157 -0.24 -18.40 -11.73
N VAL A 158 -1.14 -17.78 -12.46
CA VAL A 158 -2.14 -18.51 -13.27
C VAL A 158 -1.47 -19.41 -14.29
N CYS A 159 -0.53 -18.91 -15.06
CA CYS A 159 0.13 -19.66 -16.13
C CYS A 159 1.05 -20.76 -15.60
N GLN A 160 1.83 -20.48 -14.54
CA GLN A 160 2.87 -21.39 -14.07
C GLN A 160 2.42 -22.35 -12.97
N GLN A 161 1.45 -21.94 -12.14
CA GLN A 161 0.99 -22.74 -11.01
C GLN A 161 -0.36 -23.42 -11.28
N LEU A 162 -1.28 -22.74 -11.96
CA LEU A 162 -2.62 -23.30 -12.21
C LEU A 162 -2.69 -24.05 -13.54
N TYR A 163 -2.03 -23.57 -14.59
CA TYR A 163 -2.12 -24.13 -15.95
C TYR A 163 -0.75 -24.36 -16.62
N PRO A 164 0.26 -24.94 -15.91
CA PRO A 164 1.60 -25.13 -16.48
C PRO A 164 1.60 -26.04 -17.71
N ASP A 165 0.78 -27.08 -17.72
CA ASP A 165 0.71 -28.04 -18.84
C ASP A 165 0.14 -27.40 -20.11
N LYS A 166 -0.84 -26.52 -19.97
CA LYS A 166 -1.45 -25.79 -21.08
C LYS A 166 -0.45 -24.84 -21.71
N VAL A 167 0.29 -24.10 -20.90
CA VAL A 167 1.35 -23.20 -21.35
C VAL A 167 2.51 -23.98 -22.00
N ALA A 168 2.92 -25.09 -21.42
CA ALA A 168 3.96 -25.95 -21.97
C ALA A 168 3.57 -26.56 -23.33
N ALA A 169 2.28 -26.79 -23.58
CA ALA A 169 1.74 -27.23 -24.87
C ALA A 169 1.66 -26.09 -25.90
N GLY A 170 1.98 -24.85 -25.54
CA GLY A 170 1.87 -23.69 -26.41
C GLY A 170 0.42 -23.17 -26.56
N GLU A 171 -0.46 -23.53 -25.62
CA GLU A 171 -1.85 -23.11 -25.59
C GLU A 171 -2.02 -21.91 -24.63
N ALA A 172 -2.78 -20.90 -25.07
CA ALA A 172 -3.11 -19.76 -24.21
C ALA A 172 -4.11 -20.14 -23.12
N VAL A 173 -3.95 -19.56 -21.91
CA VAL A 173 -4.93 -19.69 -20.83
C VAL A 173 -6.08 -18.73 -21.08
N ASN A 174 -7.31 -19.22 -21.11
CA ASN A 174 -8.52 -18.43 -21.35
C ASN A 174 -8.96 -17.67 -20.11
N ILE A 175 -8.90 -16.36 -20.15
CA ILE A 175 -9.19 -15.48 -19.01
C ILE A 175 -10.49 -14.72 -19.18
N LEU A 176 -11.38 -14.80 -18.20
CA LEU A 176 -12.42 -13.81 -18.00
C LEU A 176 -11.80 -12.64 -17.23
N LYS A 177 -11.70 -11.48 -17.87
CA LYS A 177 -11.16 -10.27 -17.27
C LYS A 177 -12.23 -9.47 -16.57
N VAL A 178 -12.05 -9.23 -15.27
CA VAL A 178 -12.90 -8.30 -14.51
C VAL A 178 -12.16 -6.99 -14.37
N TRP A 179 -12.66 -5.98 -15.06
CA TRP A 179 -12.02 -4.70 -15.24
C TRP A 179 -12.93 -3.55 -14.78
N VAL A 180 -12.34 -2.44 -14.44
CA VAL A 180 -13.05 -1.19 -14.20
C VAL A 180 -13.27 -0.46 -15.52
N GLY A 181 -14.30 0.38 -15.58
CA GLY A 181 -14.55 1.26 -16.72
C GLY A 181 -13.42 2.27 -16.96
N PRO A 182 -13.37 2.88 -18.12
CA PRO A 182 -12.28 3.79 -18.50
C PRO A 182 -12.19 4.99 -17.54
N ASN A 183 -10.96 5.44 -17.29
CA ASN A 183 -10.62 6.65 -16.53
C ASN A 183 -10.94 6.61 -15.03
N PHE A 184 -10.92 5.44 -14.42
CA PHE A 184 -11.41 5.36 -13.05
C PHE A 184 -10.37 5.80 -12.00
N LEU A 185 -9.20 5.13 -11.91
CA LEU A 185 -8.10 5.50 -11.03
C LEU A 185 -6.77 5.27 -11.73
N SER A 186 -5.79 6.07 -11.37
CA SER A 186 -4.45 6.08 -11.89
C SER A 186 -3.77 4.70 -11.95
N PRO A 187 -3.78 3.87 -10.90
CA PRO A 187 -3.09 2.58 -10.91
C PRO A 187 -3.62 1.62 -11.97
N PHE A 188 -4.90 1.67 -12.30
CA PHE A 188 -5.53 0.70 -13.20
C PHE A 188 -4.97 0.78 -14.63
N ASP A 189 -4.62 1.96 -15.13
CA ASP A 189 -3.97 2.08 -16.44
C ASP A 189 -2.68 1.27 -16.49
N ARG A 190 -1.90 1.26 -15.42
CA ARG A 190 -0.64 0.53 -15.30
C ARG A 190 -0.87 -0.98 -15.09
N ARG A 191 -1.91 -1.37 -14.38
CA ARG A 191 -2.34 -2.78 -14.32
C ARG A 191 -2.69 -3.31 -15.70
N GLN A 192 -3.34 -2.47 -16.54
CA GLN A 192 -3.62 -2.82 -17.94
C GLN A 192 -2.35 -3.07 -18.75
N GLU A 193 -1.29 -2.28 -18.55
CA GLU A 193 -0.02 -2.49 -19.24
C GLU A 193 0.58 -3.87 -18.91
N GLY A 194 0.62 -4.22 -17.61
CA GLY A 194 1.11 -5.52 -17.18
C GLY A 194 0.28 -6.69 -17.69
N TYR A 195 -1.05 -6.51 -17.75
CA TYR A 195 -1.96 -7.51 -18.30
C TYR A 195 -1.76 -7.71 -19.81
N ALA A 196 -1.69 -6.62 -20.57
CA ALA A 196 -1.53 -6.65 -22.01
C ALA A 196 -0.25 -7.37 -22.46
N ALA A 197 0.82 -7.27 -21.69
CA ALA A 197 2.08 -7.95 -21.99
C ALA A 197 1.92 -9.48 -22.08
N TYR A 198 1.06 -10.09 -21.26
CA TYR A 198 0.77 -11.52 -21.30
C TYR A 198 -0.12 -11.92 -22.50
N GLU A 199 -1.06 -11.06 -22.88
CA GLU A 199 -1.85 -11.24 -24.11
C GLU A 199 -0.98 -11.14 -25.35
N GLU A 200 -0.13 -10.14 -25.45
CA GLU A 200 0.79 -9.93 -26.57
C GLU A 200 1.80 -11.08 -26.70
N ALA A 201 2.23 -11.66 -25.58
CA ALA A 201 3.08 -12.84 -25.57
C ALA A 201 2.33 -14.14 -25.95
N GLY A 202 1.00 -14.09 -26.12
CA GLY A 202 0.17 -15.26 -26.44
C GLY A 202 0.05 -16.27 -25.29
N LEU A 203 0.39 -15.89 -24.06
CA LEU A 203 0.30 -16.74 -22.88
C LEU A 203 -1.13 -16.83 -22.34
N ILE A 204 -1.90 -15.79 -22.54
CA ILE A 204 -3.32 -15.72 -22.17
C ILE A 204 -4.16 -15.27 -23.37
N HIS A 205 -5.45 -15.59 -23.31
CA HIS A 205 -6.47 -15.11 -24.22
C HIS A 205 -7.65 -14.59 -23.41
N THR A 206 -7.97 -13.30 -23.56
CA THR A 206 -9.15 -12.72 -22.92
C THR A 206 -10.41 -13.10 -23.67
N VAL A 207 -11.23 -13.97 -23.09
CA VAL A 207 -12.48 -14.43 -23.72
C VAL A 207 -13.58 -13.36 -23.66
N GLU A 208 -13.66 -12.64 -22.54
CA GLU A 208 -14.57 -11.49 -22.36
C GLU A 208 -13.99 -10.58 -21.29
N THR A 209 -14.27 -9.28 -21.39
CA THR A 209 -13.99 -8.31 -20.34
C THR A 209 -15.30 -7.80 -19.77
N ILE A 210 -15.47 -7.90 -18.45
CA ILE A 210 -16.62 -7.38 -17.71
C ILE A 210 -16.19 -6.42 -16.63
N GLY A 211 -17.11 -5.60 -16.16
CA GLY A 211 -16.89 -4.68 -15.05
C GLY A 211 -17.88 -3.52 -15.11
N PRO A 212 -18.20 -2.90 -13.99
CA PRO A 212 -19.05 -1.73 -13.97
C PRO A 212 -18.33 -0.52 -14.53
N SER A 213 -19.10 0.46 -15.00
CA SER A 213 -18.59 1.78 -15.41
C SER A 213 -18.31 2.70 -14.20
N ASP A 214 -18.71 2.26 -13.02
CA ASP A 214 -18.52 2.89 -11.71
C ASP A 214 -18.26 1.81 -10.66
N PHE A 215 -17.94 2.16 -9.42
CA PHE A 215 -17.79 1.21 -8.29
C PHE A 215 -19.13 0.65 -7.79
N SER A 216 -20.01 0.23 -8.68
CA SER A 216 -21.23 -0.45 -8.27
C SER A 216 -20.93 -1.91 -7.90
N ASN A 217 -21.65 -2.46 -6.93
CA ASN A 217 -21.57 -3.87 -6.54
C ASN A 217 -22.29 -4.82 -7.54
N ALA A 218 -22.18 -4.52 -8.83
CA ALA A 218 -22.86 -5.28 -9.89
C ALA A 218 -22.08 -6.53 -10.34
N GLU A 219 -20.83 -6.71 -9.87
CA GLU A 219 -19.90 -7.74 -10.36
C GLU A 219 -20.46 -9.16 -10.22
N ALA A 220 -21.17 -9.46 -9.13
CA ALA A 220 -21.76 -10.79 -8.93
C ALA A 220 -22.76 -11.15 -10.00
N SER A 221 -23.68 -10.23 -10.34
CA SER A 221 -24.69 -10.45 -11.36
C SER A 221 -24.11 -10.45 -12.78
N MET A 222 -23.14 -9.58 -13.05
CA MET A 222 -22.43 -9.52 -14.33
C MET A 222 -21.64 -10.81 -14.57
N THR A 223 -20.90 -11.27 -13.55
CA THR A 223 -20.15 -12.53 -13.60
C THR A 223 -21.08 -13.71 -13.86
N THR A 224 -22.17 -13.82 -13.10
CA THR A 224 -23.17 -14.90 -13.29
C THR A 224 -23.74 -14.90 -14.70
N ALA A 225 -24.14 -13.72 -15.21
CA ALA A 225 -24.70 -13.59 -16.56
C ALA A 225 -23.67 -13.92 -17.65
N THR A 226 -22.40 -13.61 -17.43
CA THR A 226 -21.32 -13.94 -18.36
C THR A 226 -21.01 -15.43 -18.34
N LEU A 227 -20.83 -16.04 -17.17
CA LEU A 227 -20.53 -17.47 -17.04
C LEU A 227 -21.63 -18.35 -17.68
N ALA A 228 -22.89 -17.90 -17.66
CA ALA A 228 -23.99 -18.61 -18.30
C ALA A 228 -23.89 -18.70 -19.84
N LYS A 229 -23.03 -17.91 -20.48
CA LYS A 229 -22.79 -17.93 -21.94
C LYS A 229 -21.79 -19.02 -22.36
N TYR A 230 -20.96 -19.49 -21.43
CA TYR A 230 -19.82 -20.36 -21.68
C TYR A 230 -20.06 -21.78 -21.19
N GLN A 231 -19.48 -22.74 -21.89
CA GLN A 231 -19.46 -24.12 -21.45
C GLN A 231 -18.32 -24.36 -20.44
N PRO A 232 -18.43 -25.37 -19.57
CA PRO A 232 -17.31 -25.75 -18.70
C PRO A 232 -16.03 -25.98 -19.49
N GLY A 233 -14.95 -25.34 -19.08
CA GLY A 233 -13.62 -25.40 -19.73
C GLY A 233 -13.38 -24.37 -20.84
N GLU A 234 -14.34 -23.51 -21.17
CA GLU A 234 -14.10 -22.38 -22.09
C GLU A 234 -13.46 -21.17 -21.40
N ILE A 235 -13.60 -21.08 -20.08
CA ILE A 235 -12.90 -20.10 -19.20
C ILE A 235 -12.04 -20.92 -18.25
N ASP A 236 -10.73 -20.69 -18.28
CA ASP A 236 -9.78 -21.34 -17.39
C ASP A 236 -9.65 -20.62 -16.05
N ALA A 237 -9.54 -19.30 -16.04
CA ALA A 237 -9.41 -18.52 -14.82
C ALA A 237 -10.08 -17.13 -14.93
N ILE A 238 -10.32 -16.51 -13.79
CA ILE A 238 -10.81 -15.14 -13.71
C ILE A 238 -9.73 -14.26 -13.10
N TRP A 239 -9.37 -13.19 -13.80
CA TRP A 239 -8.46 -12.16 -13.30
C TRP A 239 -9.24 -10.89 -12.96
N CYS A 240 -9.13 -10.43 -11.70
CA CYS A 240 -9.82 -9.25 -11.19
C CYS A 240 -8.80 -8.13 -10.93
N CYS A 241 -9.06 -6.95 -11.47
CA CYS A 241 -8.19 -5.80 -11.32
C CYS A 241 -8.19 -5.20 -9.90
N TYR A 242 -9.13 -5.61 -9.04
CA TYR A 242 -9.31 -5.04 -7.71
C TYR A 242 -10.12 -6.00 -6.81
N ASP A 243 -9.80 -6.03 -5.51
CA ASP A 243 -10.40 -6.93 -4.52
C ASP A 243 -11.90 -6.70 -4.32
N LEU A 244 -12.34 -5.44 -4.35
CA LEU A 244 -13.77 -5.12 -4.21
C LEU A 244 -14.62 -5.80 -5.28
N TYR A 245 -14.14 -5.82 -6.54
CA TYR A 245 -14.82 -6.53 -7.63
C TYR A 245 -14.69 -8.04 -7.48
N ALA A 246 -13.53 -8.51 -7.03
CA ALA A 246 -13.28 -9.92 -6.79
C ALA A 246 -14.26 -10.52 -5.77
N ASN A 247 -14.72 -9.75 -4.80
CA ASN A 247 -15.73 -10.16 -3.83
C ASN A 247 -17.08 -10.52 -4.50
N GLY A 248 -17.48 -9.77 -5.51
CA GLY A 248 -18.66 -10.08 -6.32
C GLY A 248 -18.47 -11.34 -7.15
N VAL A 249 -17.31 -11.49 -7.78
CA VAL A 249 -16.91 -12.69 -8.55
C VAL A 249 -16.92 -13.93 -7.67
N TYR A 250 -16.29 -13.86 -6.49
CA TYR A 250 -16.30 -14.93 -5.49
C TYR A 250 -17.73 -15.39 -5.15
N THR A 251 -18.61 -14.43 -4.95
CA THR A 251 -20.03 -14.70 -4.66
C THR A 251 -20.72 -15.44 -5.82
N ALA A 252 -20.51 -14.99 -7.07
CA ALA A 252 -21.05 -15.63 -8.25
C ALA A 252 -20.55 -17.07 -8.41
N LEU A 253 -19.24 -17.30 -8.26
CA LEU A 253 -18.63 -18.62 -8.38
C LEU A 253 -19.16 -19.59 -7.33
N THR A 254 -19.17 -19.16 -6.06
CA THR A 254 -19.58 -20.03 -4.94
C THR A 254 -21.07 -20.33 -4.96
N GLN A 255 -21.93 -19.36 -5.28
CA GLN A 255 -23.38 -19.57 -5.37
C GLN A 255 -23.78 -20.36 -6.61
N GLY A 256 -23.07 -20.16 -7.72
CA GLY A 256 -23.31 -20.88 -8.97
C GLY A 256 -22.68 -22.27 -9.02
N GLY A 257 -21.81 -22.64 -8.07
CA GLY A 257 -21.12 -23.91 -8.04
C GLY A 257 -20.10 -24.07 -9.19
N TYR A 258 -19.50 -22.96 -9.64
CA TYR A 258 -18.49 -22.97 -10.69
C TYR A 258 -17.12 -23.30 -10.09
N ASP A 259 -16.40 -24.24 -10.72
CA ASP A 259 -15.02 -24.63 -10.38
C ASP A 259 -14.04 -23.90 -11.28
N ILE A 260 -14.00 -22.58 -11.19
CA ILE A 260 -13.11 -21.71 -11.95
C ILE A 260 -12.25 -20.93 -10.94
N PRO A 261 -10.90 -21.08 -10.98
CA PRO A 261 -10.04 -20.31 -10.11
C PRO A 261 -10.06 -18.82 -10.45
N MET A 262 -9.91 -17.99 -9.41
CA MET A 262 -9.82 -16.53 -9.56
C MET A 262 -8.61 -15.98 -8.82
N VAL A 263 -8.09 -14.87 -9.32
CA VAL A 263 -7.01 -14.08 -8.73
C VAL A 263 -7.37 -12.59 -8.74
N SER A 264 -6.84 -11.81 -7.81
CA SER A 264 -7.13 -10.38 -7.74
C SER A 264 -5.95 -9.54 -7.28
N VAL A 265 -6.02 -8.25 -7.53
CA VAL A 265 -5.13 -7.26 -6.92
C VAL A 265 -5.74 -6.78 -5.61
N ASP A 266 -4.87 -6.41 -4.67
CA ASP A 266 -5.14 -6.01 -3.29
C ASP A 266 -5.66 -7.16 -2.41
N ILE A 267 -5.59 -6.95 -1.09
CA ILE A 267 -6.03 -7.94 -0.09
C ILE A 267 -6.48 -7.22 1.18
N CYS A 268 -7.62 -7.64 1.72
CA CYS A 268 -8.11 -7.21 3.03
C CYS A 268 -8.48 -8.42 3.90
N ASN A 269 -8.86 -8.21 5.16
CA ASN A 269 -9.23 -9.29 6.06
C ASN A 269 -10.37 -10.16 5.50
N GLY A 270 -11.37 -9.53 4.89
CA GLY A 270 -12.49 -10.25 4.28
C GLY A 270 -12.09 -11.14 3.10
N ASP A 271 -11.02 -10.79 2.39
CA ASP A 271 -10.49 -11.58 1.27
C ASP A 271 -9.70 -12.77 1.79
N ILE A 272 -8.84 -12.55 2.81
CA ILE A 272 -8.11 -13.62 3.50
C ILE A 272 -9.08 -14.69 4.03
N GLU A 273 -10.16 -14.27 4.70
CA GLU A 273 -11.19 -15.20 5.18
C GLU A 273 -11.81 -16.04 4.05
N LYS A 274 -12.05 -15.43 2.88
CA LYS A 274 -12.61 -16.15 1.72
C LYS A 274 -11.61 -17.07 1.07
N MET A 275 -10.36 -16.60 0.91
CA MET A 275 -9.26 -17.41 0.36
C MET A 275 -8.98 -18.64 1.23
N ALA A 276 -8.97 -18.49 2.55
CA ALA A 276 -8.68 -19.56 3.51
C ALA A 276 -9.74 -20.68 3.55
N ARG A 277 -10.93 -20.47 2.99
CA ARG A 277 -11.99 -21.49 3.01
C ARG A 277 -11.62 -22.68 2.13
N ALA A 278 -11.88 -23.88 2.64
CA ALA A 278 -11.67 -25.11 1.87
C ALA A 278 -12.48 -25.08 0.56
N GLY A 279 -11.82 -25.35 -0.55
CA GLY A 279 -12.43 -25.30 -1.88
C GLY A 279 -12.71 -23.90 -2.41
N SER A 280 -12.13 -22.87 -1.81
CA SER A 280 -12.26 -21.49 -2.31
C SER A 280 -11.76 -21.38 -3.75
N PRO A 281 -12.51 -20.70 -4.63
CA PRO A 281 -12.02 -20.38 -5.97
C PRO A 281 -10.94 -19.30 -5.99
N TRP A 282 -10.79 -18.52 -4.93
CA TRP A 282 -9.84 -17.42 -4.85
C TRP A 282 -8.44 -17.91 -4.48
N LYS A 283 -7.53 -17.96 -5.46
CA LYS A 283 -6.26 -18.66 -5.38
C LYS A 283 -5.08 -17.79 -5.00
N ALA A 284 -5.11 -16.52 -5.38
CA ALA A 284 -4.03 -15.60 -5.08
C ALA A 284 -4.49 -14.13 -5.12
N CYS A 285 -3.79 -13.31 -4.35
CA CYS A 285 -3.84 -11.85 -4.43
C CYS A 285 -2.43 -11.29 -4.63
N ALA A 286 -2.30 -10.22 -5.43
CA ALA A 286 -1.07 -9.43 -5.49
C ALA A 286 -1.25 -8.18 -4.63
N THR A 287 -0.28 -7.89 -3.76
CA THR A 287 -0.37 -6.78 -2.80
C THR A 287 1.00 -6.19 -2.46
N THR A 288 1.02 -5.08 -1.76
CA THR A 288 2.18 -4.53 -1.04
C THR A 288 2.01 -4.73 0.46
N ASN A 289 3.06 -4.48 1.24
CA ASN A 289 2.91 -4.42 2.69
C ASN A 289 2.37 -3.03 3.10
N TRP A 290 1.11 -2.98 3.49
CA TRP A 290 0.42 -1.73 3.80
C TRP A 290 0.99 -0.97 5.00
N ASN A 291 1.61 -1.66 5.96
CA ASN A 291 2.36 -1.02 7.04
C ASN A 291 3.55 -0.25 6.48
N TYR A 292 4.25 -0.84 5.51
CA TYR A 292 5.39 -0.20 4.87
C TYR A 292 5.01 0.99 4.01
N ASN A 293 3.82 0.99 3.39
CA ASN A 293 3.34 2.12 2.60
C ASN A 293 3.21 3.39 3.44
N GLY A 294 2.63 3.29 4.65
CA GLY A 294 2.48 4.43 5.55
C GLY A 294 3.81 4.93 6.08
N GLU A 295 4.65 4.01 6.52
CA GLU A 295 6.01 4.31 6.96
C GLU A 295 6.85 4.94 5.85
N PHE A 296 6.87 4.33 4.66
CA PHE A 296 7.60 4.84 3.50
C PHE A 296 7.20 6.29 3.17
N GLY A 297 5.91 6.54 3.01
CA GLY A 297 5.42 7.86 2.67
C GLY A 297 5.78 8.92 3.72
N MET A 298 5.74 8.55 5.01
CA MET A 298 6.09 9.46 6.09
C MET A 298 7.61 9.68 6.21
N ARG A 299 8.43 8.66 5.96
CA ARG A 299 9.90 8.80 5.86
C ARG A 299 10.30 9.72 4.71
N VAL A 300 9.72 9.54 3.52
CA VAL A 300 9.96 10.41 2.38
C VAL A 300 9.56 11.85 2.71
N LEU A 301 8.40 12.08 3.34
CA LEU A 301 7.98 13.41 3.75
C LEU A 301 8.94 14.05 4.77
N ALA A 302 9.44 13.26 5.71
CA ALA A 302 10.43 13.74 6.69
C ALA A 302 11.75 14.12 6.01
N LEU A 303 12.24 13.32 5.04
CA LEU A 303 13.43 13.63 4.25
C LEU A 303 13.26 14.89 3.41
N GLU A 304 12.11 15.09 2.80
CA GLU A 304 11.75 16.34 2.09
C GLU A 304 11.82 17.57 3.01
N MET A 305 11.30 17.46 4.24
CA MET A 305 11.31 18.54 5.22
C MET A 305 12.71 18.79 5.81
N ALA A 306 13.52 17.74 5.93
CA ALA A 306 14.92 17.85 6.37
C ALA A 306 15.86 18.40 5.27
N GLY A 307 15.47 18.29 4.01
CA GLY A 307 16.30 18.64 2.85
C GLY A 307 17.25 17.53 2.42
N ASP A 308 17.04 16.30 2.89
CA ASP A 308 17.86 15.10 2.63
C ASP A 308 17.40 14.38 1.33
N TYR A 309 17.28 15.14 0.23
CA TYR A 309 16.74 14.65 -1.04
C TYR A 309 17.50 13.47 -1.64
N ASP A 310 18.82 13.38 -1.39
CA ASP A 310 19.66 12.29 -1.90
C ASP A 310 19.30 10.93 -1.28
N ALA A 311 18.62 10.93 -0.14
CA ALA A 311 18.14 9.73 0.53
C ALA A 311 16.75 9.27 0.01
N ILE A 312 16.08 10.06 -0.84
CA ILE A 312 14.81 9.71 -1.46
C ILE A 312 15.10 8.88 -2.70
N VAL A 313 15.16 7.57 -2.51
CA VAL A 313 15.58 6.61 -3.53
C VAL A 313 14.40 5.72 -3.90
N ASP A 314 14.22 5.53 -5.21
CA ASP A 314 13.23 4.58 -5.71
C ASP A 314 13.63 3.14 -5.34
N PRO A 315 12.77 2.38 -4.65
CA PRO A 315 13.06 1.01 -4.20
C PRO A 315 13.45 0.05 -5.33
N MET A 316 12.97 0.29 -6.54
CA MET A 316 13.15 -0.62 -7.66
C MET A 316 14.41 -0.33 -8.47
N THR A 317 14.78 0.94 -8.59
CA THR A 317 15.92 1.36 -9.41
C THR A 317 17.17 1.69 -8.59
N GLY A 318 17.01 1.94 -7.29
CA GLY A 318 18.08 2.41 -6.42
C GLY A 318 18.56 3.83 -6.75
N GLN A 319 17.78 4.62 -7.48
CA GLN A 319 18.14 5.97 -7.90
C GLN A 319 17.25 7.02 -7.26
N THR A 320 17.81 8.18 -6.98
CA THR A 320 17.04 9.34 -6.50
C THR A 320 16.00 9.74 -7.54
N ALA A 321 14.75 9.85 -7.12
CA ALA A 321 13.65 10.16 -8.00
C ALA A 321 12.50 10.86 -7.26
N SER A 322 11.63 11.52 -8.02
CA SER A 322 10.34 12.05 -7.54
C SER A 322 9.14 11.18 -7.92
N TRP A 323 9.40 10.06 -8.58
CA TRP A 323 8.46 8.97 -8.88
C TRP A 323 9.06 7.68 -8.34
N LEU A 324 8.41 7.08 -7.36
CA LEU A 324 8.90 5.95 -6.60
C LEU A 324 7.91 4.79 -6.69
N GLU A 325 8.39 3.55 -6.75
CA GLU A 325 7.54 2.37 -6.81
C GLU A 325 7.87 1.38 -5.71
N LEU A 326 6.83 0.97 -4.95
CA LEU A 326 6.97 0.04 -3.85
C LEU A 326 6.96 -1.42 -4.33
N PRO A 327 7.80 -2.29 -3.76
CA PRO A 327 7.81 -3.71 -4.08
C PRO A 327 6.44 -4.37 -3.84
N THR A 328 6.16 -5.38 -4.66
CA THR A 328 4.93 -6.14 -4.63
C THR A 328 5.20 -7.62 -4.39
N THR A 329 4.21 -8.32 -3.86
CA THR A 329 4.26 -9.77 -3.66
C THR A 329 2.94 -10.43 -3.99
N VAL A 330 2.96 -11.77 -4.12
CA VAL A 330 1.76 -12.60 -4.24
C VAL A 330 1.51 -13.34 -2.95
N VAL A 331 0.30 -13.22 -2.44
CA VAL A 331 -0.23 -14.01 -1.33
C VAL A 331 -1.14 -15.08 -1.91
N THR A 332 -0.81 -16.34 -1.68
CA THR A 332 -1.57 -17.47 -2.21
C THR A 332 -2.56 -18.03 -1.18
N GLN A 333 -3.57 -18.76 -1.66
CA GLN A 333 -4.52 -19.47 -0.82
C GLN A 333 -3.83 -20.37 0.21
N ASP A 334 -2.78 -21.09 -0.19
CA ASP A 334 -2.06 -22.02 0.69
C ASP A 334 -1.38 -21.31 1.85
N MET A 335 -0.87 -20.09 1.64
CA MET A 335 -0.25 -19.28 2.68
C MET A 335 -1.23 -18.91 3.80
N VAL A 336 -2.48 -18.65 3.46
CA VAL A 336 -3.50 -18.17 4.42
C VAL A 336 -4.41 -19.27 4.95
N SER A 337 -4.35 -20.49 4.40
CA SER A 337 -5.26 -21.59 4.77
C SER A 337 -4.88 -22.30 6.09
N GLY A 338 -3.72 -22.04 6.66
CA GLY A 338 -3.14 -22.82 7.75
C GLY A 338 -3.29 -22.25 9.17
N GLY A 339 -3.95 -21.10 9.36
CA GLY A 339 -3.97 -20.42 10.63
C GLY A 339 -4.97 -19.27 10.74
N ASP A 340 -4.88 -18.53 11.82
CA ASP A 340 -5.62 -17.28 12.04
C ASP A 340 -4.84 -16.12 11.40
N ILE A 341 -4.86 -16.06 10.07
CA ILE A 341 -4.15 -15.06 9.28
C ILE A 341 -5.07 -13.88 8.97
N ASN A 342 -4.52 -12.69 9.12
CA ASN A 342 -5.16 -11.41 8.79
C ASN A 342 -4.10 -10.42 8.31
N VAL A 343 -4.50 -9.24 7.87
CA VAL A 343 -3.56 -8.25 7.28
C VAL A 343 -2.48 -7.79 8.26
N THR A 344 -2.70 -7.88 9.58
CA THR A 344 -1.71 -7.42 10.58
C THR A 344 -0.63 -8.47 10.89
N ASN A 345 -0.85 -9.74 10.55
CA ASN A 345 0.13 -10.82 10.73
C ASN A 345 0.46 -11.56 9.42
N LEU A 346 0.11 -10.97 8.28
CA LEU A 346 0.36 -11.53 6.96
C LEU A 346 1.87 -11.74 6.69
N ASP A 347 2.72 -10.96 7.32
CA ASP A 347 4.17 -11.08 7.31
C ASP A 347 4.68 -12.44 7.81
N THR A 348 3.92 -13.12 8.65
CA THR A 348 4.29 -14.45 9.16
C THR A 348 4.20 -15.56 8.11
N VAL A 349 3.51 -15.34 7.00
CA VAL A 349 3.25 -16.34 5.95
C VAL A 349 3.59 -15.87 4.53
N ALA A 350 3.64 -14.57 4.27
CA ALA A 350 3.82 -14.03 2.92
C ALA A 350 5.29 -14.04 2.43
N GLY A 351 6.23 -14.47 3.29
CA GLY A 351 7.63 -14.68 2.93
C GLY A 351 8.49 -13.40 2.87
N ASP A 352 9.77 -13.60 2.51
CA ASP A 352 10.80 -12.57 2.59
C ASP A 352 10.50 -11.35 1.71
N SER A 353 9.89 -11.54 0.53
CA SER A 353 9.54 -10.42 -0.36
C SER A 353 8.52 -9.46 0.24
N TYR A 354 7.68 -9.94 1.16
CA TYR A 354 6.70 -9.11 1.87
C TYR A 354 7.32 -8.38 3.07
N THR A 355 8.34 -8.96 3.69
CA THR A 355 8.97 -8.47 4.92
C THR A 355 10.28 -7.72 4.68
N ASP A 356 10.83 -7.77 3.47
CA ASP A 356 12.07 -7.05 3.13
C ASP A 356 11.87 -5.53 3.29
N ARG A 357 12.77 -4.93 4.07
CA ARG A 357 12.81 -3.49 4.34
C ARG A 357 14.09 -2.83 3.87
N SER A 358 14.97 -3.58 3.19
CA SER A 358 16.28 -3.08 2.76
C SER A 358 16.20 -1.88 1.80
N TRP A 359 15.04 -1.70 1.19
CA TRP A 359 14.72 -0.60 0.29
C TRP A 359 14.10 0.63 0.97
N MET A 360 13.81 0.56 2.28
CA MET A 360 13.18 1.66 3.02
C MET A 360 14.13 2.87 3.09
N PRO A 361 13.68 4.08 2.72
CA PRO A 361 14.53 5.26 2.75
C PRO A 361 14.91 5.61 4.19
N THR A 362 16.20 5.85 4.41
CA THR A 362 16.73 6.18 5.73
C THR A 362 17.99 7.05 5.66
N THR A 363 18.31 7.68 6.76
CA THR A 363 19.56 8.39 7.04
C THR A 363 20.02 8.03 8.44
N ASP A 364 21.27 8.37 8.82
CA ASP A 364 21.81 8.04 10.14
C ASP A 364 20.93 8.57 11.28
N TRP A 365 20.40 9.81 11.16
CA TRP A 365 19.53 10.39 12.17
C TRP A 365 18.18 9.68 12.25
N MET A 366 17.60 9.33 11.10
CA MET A 366 16.31 8.63 11.03
C MET A 366 16.41 7.22 11.59
N ALA A 367 17.43 6.45 11.15
CA ALA A 367 17.70 5.11 11.65
C ALA A 367 17.91 5.08 13.18
N SER A 368 18.64 6.07 13.70
CA SER A 368 18.88 6.19 15.14
C SER A 368 17.60 6.46 15.95
N LEU A 369 16.63 7.18 15.39
CA LEU A 369 15.38 7.51 16.06
C LEU A 369 14.34 6.41 15.93
N LEU A 370 14.27 5.71 14.78
CA LEU A 370 13.30 4.66 14.51
C LEU A 370 13.78 3.26 14.92
N GLY A 371 15.08 3.10 15.20
CA GLY A 371 15.66 1.83 15.65
C GLY A 371 15.89 0.83 14.51
N ASP A 372 16.22 1.34 13.30
CA ASP A 372 16.54 0.53 12.11
C ASP A 372 17.92 -0.12 12.21
#